data_dcfd627b68257d2dd987ba69e7c740ee
#
_entry.id   dcfd627b68257d2dd987ba69e7c740ee
#
_cell.length_a   1.000
_cell.length_b   1.000
_cell.length_c   1.000
_cell.angle_alpha   90.00
_cell.angle_beta   90.00
_cell.angle_gamma   90.00
#
_symmetry.space_group_name_H-M   'P 1'
#
loop_
_entity.id
_entity.type
_entity.pdbx_description
1 polymer ?
#
loop_
_entity_poly.entity_id
_entity_poly.type
_entity_poly.pdbx_seq_one_letter_code
_entity_poly.pdbx_strand_id
1 'polypeptide(L)'
;MFKITAQNRSGITYTLYDPRSPDLKLISPTCKTAVNKAGLLTFSVPLTHPHTDKIAKLDTVVTLWQDDAILFRGRALNDEWDLRSTRKIEVEGELAYLNDSVQPLTVYHDMTVAAYFAKLIELHNAQVDESRRFTVGQVTVTNSTDNVYRQSDYESTMDALQDKLLDRMGGYLVIRYGKNGTRYLDYLKEYGNVNSQRITASTNLLDMLHTVRGEDVATAIIPLGAQLDEDKVGTVTPRLTIAAANDGKDYIYDADAVAKWGWIYKVVVHNDITLVENLLRAGYADLEAAKYLRGSIEVDAVDLHLVDSSAERIKLGDMILFSGPDSATPISMLVSEIDLPVDEPGDATYTLGTSYRTMTEQQVDARKDLGEQLELVRDETNKRTDKVRQELTDYKVDARKDMDSITASVTETRTELTTTTENVYDALGDLRDTAVTTEQLEEVKQSVIQLNSDNLEIRFSQVKSLIDQLEGDAAKKQRVFEEYIRFEGARMELGRSDSVITAVLANDKLSFFENGQEVAYISNLTLYVTEIHVLSRFVMGDADNGPFAHTFGEGGTYDFAYEGEV
;
A
#
# COMPACT_ATOMS: atom_id res chain seq x y z
N MET A 1 -24.87 -15.01 -32.18
CA MET A 1 -24.15 -16.33 -32.12
C MET A 1 -22.76 -16.09 -31.54
N PHE A 2 -22.32 -16.91 -30.57
CA PHE A 2 -21.01 -16.77 -29.94
C PHE A 2 -19.92 -17.55 -30.69
N LYS A 3 -18.72 -16.99 -30.75
CA LYS A 3 -17.53 -17.58 -31.34
C LYS A 3 -16.30 -17.19 -30.56
N ILE A 4 -15.35 -18.12 -30.35
CA ILE A 4 -14.05 -17.79 -29.73
C ILE A 4 -12.95 -18.03 -30.75
N THR A 5 -12.07 -17.08 -30.92
CA THR A 5 -10.92 -17.15 -31.80
C THR A 5 -9.62 -16.90 -31.03
N ALA A 6 -8.54 -17.52 -31.48
CA ALA A 6 -7.18 -17.32 -30.98
C ALA A 6 -6.31 -16.79 -32.11
N GLN A 7 -5.60 -15.69 -31.90
CA GLN A 7 -4.64 -15.10 -32.83
C GLN A 7 -3.23 -15.20 -32.23
N ASN A 8 -2.33 -15.82 -32.94
CA ASN A 8 -0.93 -15.88 -32.56
C ASN A 8 -0.17 -14.59 -32.92
N ARG A 9 1.08 -14.47 -32.45
CA ARG A 9 1.95 -13.31 -32.69
C ARG A 9 2.21 -13.03 -34.18
N SER A 10 2.12 -14.06 -35.04
CA SER A 10 2.26 -13.91 -36.49
C SER A 10 0.98 -13.43 -37.18
N GLY A 11 -0.09 -13.15 -36.42
CA GLY A 11 -1.36 -12.66 -36.96
C GLY A 11 -2.30 -13.78 -37.48
N ILE A 12 -1.90 -15.06 -37.39
CA ILE A 12 -2.74 -16.18 -37.84
C ILE A 12 -3.84 -16.40 -36.80
N THR A 13 -5.08 -16.44 -37.28
CA THR A 13 -6.27 -16.63 -36.45
C THR A 13 -6.82 -18.02 -36.60
N TYR A 14 -7.08 -18.68 -35.47
CA TYR A 14 -7.71 -19.99 -35.35
C TYR A 14 -9.06 -19.87 -34.66
N THR A 15 -10.06 -20.60 -35.11
CA THR A 15 -11.36 -20.70 -34.41
C THR A 15 -11.26 -21.79 -33.34
N LEU A 16 -11.42 -21.41 -32.08
CA LEU A 16 -11.43 -22.34 -30.95
C LEU A 16 -12.84 -22.87 -30.64
N TYR A 17 -13.85 -22.01 -30.80
CA TYR A 17 -15.23 -22.34 -30.52
C TYR A 17 -16.16 -21.83 -31.61
N ASP A 18 -16.96 -22.71 -32.20
CA ASP A 18 -18.10 -22.38 -33.04
C ASP A 18 -19.21 -23.38 -32.74
N PRO A 19 -20.40 -22.95 -32.27
CA PRO A 19 -21.48 -23.85 -31.89
C PRO A 19 -21.99 -24.71 -33.06
N ARG A 20 -21.72 -24.33 -34.32
CA ARG A 20 -22.12 -25.05 -35.54
C ARG A 20 -21.14 -26.17 -35.92
N SER A 21 -19.91 -26.14 -35.38
CA SER A 21 -18.88 -27.12 -35.71
C SER A 21 -18.72 -28.13 -34.56
N PRO A 22 -18.89 -29.42 -34.80
CA PRO A 22 -18.72 -30.44 -33.77
C PRO A 22 -17.27 -30.56 -33.31
N ASP A 23 -16.30 -30.25 -34.18
CA ASP A 23 -14.86 -30.38 -33.90
C ASP A 23 -14.29 -29.15 -33.16
N LEU A 24 -15.03 -28.04 -33.12
CA LEU A 24 -14.63 -26.79 -32.51
C LEU A 24 -15.44 -26.51 -31.22
N LYS A 25 -15.36 -27.45 -30.28
CA LYS A 25 -16.04 -27.36 -28.99
C LYS A 25 -15.05 -27.15 -27.86
N LEU A 26 -15.43 -26.30 -26.94
CA LEU A 26 -14.76 -26.09 -25.66
C LEU A 26 -15.67 -26.63 -24.55
N ILE A 27 -15.07 -26.89 -23.39
CA ILE A 27 -15.80 -27.36 -22.20
C ILE A 27 -15.93 -26.17 -21.26
N SER A 28 -17.17 -25.86 -20.87
CA SER A 28 -17.56 -24.81 -19.93
C SER A 28 -16.87 -23.45 -20.19
N PRO A 29 -16.96 -22.90 -21.41
CA PRO A 29 -16.40 -21.57 -21.68
C PRO A 29 -17.23 -20.51 -20.98
N THR A 30 -16.59 -19.79 -20.03
CA THR A 30 -17.25 -18.76 -19.21
C THR A 30 -16.49 -17.45 -19.29
N CYS A 31 -17.19 -16.36 -19.56
CA CYS A 31 -16.63 -15.02 -19.63
C CYS A 31 -17.19 -14.13 -18.50
N LYS A 32 -16.32 -13.72 -17.59
CA LYS A 32 -16.64 -12.77 -16.51
C LYS A 32 -16.08 -11.41 -16.84
N THR A 33 -16.94 -10.41 -16.90
CA THR A 33 -16.56 -9.02 -17.13
C THR A 33 -17.16 -8.11 -16.07
N ALA A 34 -16.43 -7.12 -15.61
CA ALA A 34 -16.90 -6.13 -14.66
C ALA A 34 -16.34 -4.75 -15.01
N VAL A 35 -17.05 -3.69 -14.63
CA VAL A 35 -16.61 -2.32 -14.86
C VAL A 35 -15.27 -2.06 -14.15
N ASN A 36 -14.36 -1.38 -14.83
CA ASN A 36 -13.01 -1.05 -14.33
C ASN A 36 -12.11 -2.27 -14.03
N LYS A 37 -12.49 -3.47 -14.45
CA LYS A 37 -11.71 -4.70 -14.29
C LYS A 37 -11.32 -5.27 -15.66
N ALA A 38 -10.22 -6.00 -15.69
CA ALA A 38 -9.74 -6.64 -16.93
C ALA A 38 -10.72 -7.70 -17.46
N GLY A 39 -11.47 -8.35 -16.58
CA GLY A 39 -12.29 -9.50 -16.92
C GLY A 39 -11.47 -10.77 -17.14
N LEU A 40 -12.15 -11.89 -17.22
CA LEU A 40 -11.57 -13.23 -17.33
C LEU A 40 -12.43 -14.10 -18.24
N LEU A 41 -11.79 -14.74 -19.23
CA LEU A 41 -12.43 -15.81 -20.02
C LEU A 41 -11.73 -17.13 -19.70
N THR A 42 -12.49 -18.11 -19.22
CA THR A 42 -12.00 -19.44 -18.88
C THR A 42 -12.66 -20.51 -19.75
N PHE A 43 -11.92 -21.51 -20.14
CA PHE A 43 -12.44 -22.68 -20.87
C PHE A 43 -11.47 -23.84 -20.80
N SER A 44 -11.98 -25.05 -20.97
CA SER A 44 -11.14 -26.23 -21.15
C SER A 44 -11.17 -26.72 -22.59
N VAL A 45 -9.97 -27.01 -23.11
CA VAL A 45 -9.76 -27.50 -24.50
C VAL A 45 -9.49 -29.00 -24.44
N PRO A 46 -10.30 -29.86 -25.06
CA PRO A 46 -9.99 -31.28 -25.19
C PRO A 46 -8.71 -31.48 -26.02
N LEU A 47 -7.88 -32.48 -25.70
CA LEU A 47 -6.68 -32.79 -26.50
C LEU A 47 -6.98 -33.19 -27.95
N THR A 48 -8.20 -33.65 -28.21
CA THR A 48 -8.69 -33.98 -29.58
C THR A 48 -9.03 -32.72 -30.39
N HIS A 49 -9.08 -31.55 -29.76
CA HIS A 49 -9.39 -30.30 -30.45
C HIS A 49 -8.26 -29.93 -31.44
N PRO A 50 -8.58 -29.58 -32.71
CA PRO A 50 -7.56 -29.39 -33.76
C PRO A 50 -6.58 -28.25 -33.51
N HIS A 51 -6.87 -27.36 -32.58
CA HIS A 51 -6.06 -26.16 -32.28
C HIS A 51 -5.56 -26.11 -30.83
N THR A 52 -5.51 -27.23 -30.11
CA THR A 52 -5.03 -27.29 -28.72
C THR A 52 -3.60 -26.79 -28.58
N ASP A 53 -2.73 -27.06 -29.57
CA ASP A 53 -1.33 -26.67 -29.63
C ASP A 53 -1.09 -25.21 -30.10
N LYS A 54 -2.13 -24.50 -30.53
CA LYS A 54 -2.04 -23.13 -31.07
C LYS A 54 -2.17 -22.03 -30.02
N ILE A 55 -2.42 -22.38 -28.77
CA ILE A 55 -2.58 -21.43 -27.68
C ILE A 55 -1.28 -21.38 -26.88
N ALA A 56 -0.55 -20.29 -26.97
CA ALA A 56 0.68 -20.02 -26.23
C ALA A 56 0.44 -18.95 -25.15
N LYS A 57 0.96 -19.18 -23.94
CA LYS A 57 0.85 -18.24 -22.81
C LYS A 57 1.51 -16.93 -23.12
N LEU A 58 0.91 -15.81 -22.69
CA LEU A 58 1.39 -14.43 -22.84
C LEU A 58 1.60 -13.98 -24.29
N ASP A 59 1.31 -14.84 -25.28
CA ASP A 59 1.52 -14.59 -26.71
C ASP A 59 0.20 -14.59 -27.50
N THR A 60 -0.65 -15.59 -27.25
CA THR A 60 -1.91 -15.74 -27.99
C THR A 60 -2.98 -14.79 -27.47
N VAL A 61 -3.54 -13.99 -28.38
CA VAL A 61 -4.70 -13.14 -28.10
C VAL A 61 -5.97 -13.91 -28.40
N VAL A 62 -6.82 -14.07 -27.40
CA VAL A 62 -8.12 -14.76 -27.51
C VAL A 62 -9.23 -13.72 -27.52
N THR A 63 -10.16 -13.88 -28.45
CA THR A 63 -11.30 -12.97 -28.61
C THR A 63 -12.61 -13.73 -28.58
N LEU A 64 -13.52 -13.31 -27.73
CA LEU A 64 -14.91 -13.75 -27.70
C LEU A 64 -15.76 -12.78 -28.52
N TRP A 65 -16.47 -13.32 -29.47
CA TRP A 65 -17.38 -12.60 -30.37
C TRP A 65 -18.82 -12.98 -30.08
N GLN A 66 -19.71 -12.02 -30.16
CA GLN A 66 -21.14 -12.26 -30.37
C GLN A 66 -21.54 -11.60 -31.68
N ASP A 67 -21.90 -12.42 -32.63
CA ASP A 67 -22.08 -12.03 -34.05
C ASP A 67 -20.79 -11.37 -34.57
N ASP A 68 -20.81 -10.08 -34.93
CA ASP A 68 -19.64 -9.33 -35.40
C ASP A 68 -19.04 -8.39 -34.33
N ALA A 69 -19.54 -8.43 -33.09
CA ALA A 69 -19.05 -7.56 -32.03
C ALA A 69 -18.09 -8.31 -31.08
N ILE A 70 -17.01 -7.64 -30.71
CA ILE A 70 -16.10 -8.12 -29.67
C ILE A 70 -16.77 -7.91 -28.31
N LEU A 71 -16.98 -9.01 -27.57
CA LEU A 71 -17.43 -8.93 -26.18
C LEU A 71 -16.27 -8.93 -25.20
N PHE A 72 -15.23 -9.69 -25.50
CA PHE A 72 -14.05 -9.79 -24.68
C PHE A 72 -12.83 -10.06 -25.57
N ARG A 73 -11.70 -9.47 -25.20
CA ARG A 73 -10.42 -9.73 -25.84
C ARG A 73 -9.33 -9.68 -24.79
N GLY A 74 -8.42 -10.66 -24.83
CA GLY A 74 -7.38 -10.76 -23.84
C GLY A 74 -6.25 -11.69 -24.27
N ARG A 75 -5.25 -11.88 -23.42
CA ARG A 75 -4.13 -12.81 -23.64
C ARG A 75 -4.31 -14.09 -22.83
N ALA A 76 -3.93 -15.22 -23.40
CA ALA A 76 -3.82 -16.47 -22.66
C ALA A 76 -2.75 -16.31 -21.56
N LEU A 77 -3.17 -16.44 -20.27
CA LEU A 77 -2.30 -16.23 -19.11
C LEU A 77 -1.84 -17.57 -18.52
N ASN A 78 -2.79 -18.39 -18.10
CA ASN A 78 -2.54 -19.67 -17.42
C ASN A 78 -3.04 -20.83 -18.24
N ASP A 79 -2.40 -21.99 -18.09
CA ASP A 79 -2.93 -23.27 -18.54
C ASP A 79 -2.63 -24.36 -17.50
N GLU A 80 -3.61 -25.23 -17.31
CA GLU A 80 -3.53 -26.39 -16.43
C GLU A 80 -3.87 -27.64 -17.23
N TRP A 81 -3.17 -28.72 -16.97
CA TRP A 81 -3.42 -30.02 -17.62
C TRP A 81 -3.95 -30.97 -16.57
N ASP A 82 -5.05 -31.65 -16.89
CA ASP A 82 -5.62 -32.63 -16.01
C ASP A 82 -5.38 -34.08 -16.51
N LEU A 83 -5.65 -35.05 -15.64
CA LEU A 83 -5.54 -36.47 -15.95
C LEU A 83 -6.56 -36.92 -17.01
N ARG A 84 -7.63 -36.16 -17.23
CA ARG A 84 -8.69 -36.44 -18.21
C ARG A 84 -8.34 -35.98 -19.61
N SER A 85 -7.11 -35.54 -19.83
CA SER A 85 -6.65 -35.04 -21.13
C SER A 85 -7.40 -33.79 -21.59
N THR A 86 -7.67 -32.86 -20.66
CA THR A 86 -8.15 -31.53 -20.95
C THR A 86 -7.10 -30.48 -20.58
N ARG A 87 -7.10 -29.39 -21.30
CA ARG A 87 -6.24 -28.24 -21.05
C ARG A 87 -7.10 -27.05 -20.68
N LYS A 88 -7.12 -26.67 -19.40
CA LYS A 88 -7.81 -25.48 -18.90
C LYS A 88 -6.99 -24.25 -19.24
N ILE A 89 -7.61 -23.26 -19.87
CA ILE A 89 -7.01 -22.00 -20.28
C ILE A 89 -7.73 -20.87 -19.55
N GLU A 90 -6.94 -19.96 -19.01
CA GLU A 90 -7.40 -18.69 -18.46
C GLU A 90 -6.86 -17.55 -19.33
N VAL A 91 -7.76 -16.67 -19.73
CA VAL A 91 -7.48 -15.52 -20.58
C VAL A 91 -7.83 -14.25 -19.81
N GLU A 92 -6.85 -13.45 -19.51
CA GLU A 92 -7.06 -12.14 -18.87
C GLU A 92 -7.32 -11.06 -19.92
N GLY A 93 -8.27 -10.17 -19.64
CA GLY A 93 -8.65 -9.10 -20.54
C GLY A 93 -7.57 -8.03 -20.70
N GLU A 94 -7.66 -7.26 -21.77
CA GLU A 94 -6.60 -6.33 -22.18
C GLU A 94 -6.31 -5.19 -21.18
N LEU A 95 -7.23 -4.83 -20.27
CA LEU A 95 -6.92 -3.89 -19.19
C LEU A 95 -5.79 -4.41 -18.29
N ALA A 96 -5.61 -5.73 -18.16
CA ALA A 96 -4.52 -6.32 -17.40
C ALA A 96 -3.12 -5.97 -17.95
N TYR A 97 -3.01 -5.54 -19.21
CA TYR A 97 -1.73 -5.06 -19.77
C TYR A 97 -1.16 -3.87 -18.99
N LEU A 98 -2.01 -3.09 -18.34
CA LEU A 98 -1.58 -1.98 -17.49
C LEU A 98 -0.81 -2.43 -16.23
N ASN A 99 -0.87 -3.72 -15.87
CA ASN A 99 -0.04 -4.30 -14.82
C ASN A 99 1.38 -4.67 -15.30
N ASP A 100 1.62 -4.65 -16.62
CA ASP A 100 2.93 -5.00 -17.19
C ASP A 100 3.94 -3.84 -17.13
N SER A 101 3.56 -2.71 -16.57
CA SER A 101 4.40 -1.51 -16.44
C SER A 101 4.26 -0.88 -15.06
N VAL A 102 5.27 -0.14 -14.65
CA VAL A 102 5.31 0.56 -13.37
C VAL A 102 5.44 2.07 -13.55
N GLN A 103 4.84 2.83 -12.67
CA GLN A 103 4.97 4.28 -12.64
C GLN A 103 6.17 4.66 -11.77
N PRO A 104 7.16 5.41 -12.29
CA PRO A 104 8.36 5.77 -11.52
C PRO A 104 8.01 6.72 -10.39
N LEU A 105 8.89 6.79 -9.38
CA LEU A 105 8.78 7.79 -8.31
C LEU A 105 8.76 9.21 -8.91
N THR A 106 7.59 9.84 -8.89
CA THR A 106 7.38 11.15 -9.50
C THR A 106 6.24 11.88 -8.78
N VAL A 107 6.44 13.18 -8.56
CA VAL A 107 5.37 14.06 -8.08
C VAL A 107 4.78 14.81 -9.27
N TYR A 108 3.47 14.70 -9.43
CA TYR A 108 2.68 15.38 -10.44
C TYR A 108 1.86 16.48 -9.79
N HIS A 109 1.98 17.69 -10.28
CA HIS A 109 1.21 18.85 -9.83
C HIS A 109 0.89 19.77 -11.01
N ASP A 110 -0.11 20.61 -10.85
CA ASP A 110 -0.55 21.59 -11.83
C ASP A 110 -0.91 20.97 -13.20
N MET A 111 -1.53 19.78 -13.17
CA MET A 111 -1.97 19.05 -14.35
C MET A 111 -3.48 18.86 -14.35
N THR A 112 -4.09 18.89 -15.52
CA THR A 112 -5.49 18.46 -15.69
C THR A 112 -5.61 16.94 -15.53
N VAL A 113 -6.81 16.45 -15.19
CA VAL A 113 -7.08 15.00 -15.12
C VAL A 113 -6.70 14.31 -16.43
N ALA A 114 -7.06 14.91 -17.56
CA ALA A 114 -6.74 14.36 -18.87
C ALA A 114 -5.23 14.30 -19.15
N ALA A 115 -4.47 15.34 -18.74
CA ALA A 115 -3.03 15.37 -18.90
C ALA A 115 -2.34 14.34 -18.01
N TYR A 116 -2.80 14.17 -16.77
CA TYR A 116 -2.28 13.17 -15.86
C TYR A 116 -2.55 11.74 -16.37
N PHE A 117 -3.79 11.46 -16.77
CA PHE A 117 -4.15 10.18 -17.39
C PHE A 117 -3.28 9.87 -18.62
N ALA A 118 -3.11 10.86 -19.51
CA ALA A 118 -2.27 10.70 -20.70
C ALA A 118 -0.81 10.41 -20.33
N LYS A 119 -0.29 11.02 -19.26
CA LYS A 119 1.08 10.80 -18.80
C LYS A 119 1.29 9.38 -18.27
N LEU A 120 0.34 8.84 -17.52
CA LEU A 120 0.40 7.45 -17.05
C LEU A 120 0.44 6.46 -18.23
N ILE A 121 -0.39 6.69 -19.26
CA ILE A 121 -0.42 5.84 -20.46
C ILE A 121 0.84 6.03 -21.34
N GLU A 122 1.39 7.22 -21.43
CA GLU A 122 2.69 7.46 -22.10
C GLU A 122 3.81 6.61 -21.46
N LEU A 123 3.91 6.63 -20.13
CA LEU A 123 4.90 5.88 -19.38
C LEU A 123 4.68 4.36 -19.50
N HIS A 124 3.43 3.90 -19.46
CA HIS A 124 3.09 2.52 -19.77
C HIS A 124 3.59 2.13 -21.17
N ASN A 125 3.23 2.89 -22.19
CA ASN A 125 3.57 2.61 -23.59
C ASN A 125 5.09 2.61 -23.85
N ALA A 126 5.86 3.36 -23.07
CA ALA A 126 7.32 3.38 -23.17
C ALA A 126 7.98 2.09 -22.65
N GLN A 127 7.29 1.34 -21.78
CA GLN A 127 7.82 0.14 -21.12
C GLN A 127 7.37 -1.18 -21.75
N VAL A 128 6.29 -1.15 -22.55
CA VAL A 128 5.69 -2.38 -23.09
C VAL A 128 5.81 -2.47 -24.61
N ASP A 129 5.72 -3.69 -25.14
CA ASP A 129 5.66 -3.98 -26.57
C ASP A 129 4.45 -3.30 -27.22
N GLU A 130 4.56 -3.00 -28.54
CA GLU A 130 3.49 -2.37 -29.32
C GLU A 130 2.14 -3.10 -29.20
N SER A 131 2.17 -4.42 -29.12
CA SER A 131 0.97 -5.28 -28.95
C SER A 131 0.20 -5.05 -27.64
N ARG A 132 0.80 -4.36 -26.65
CA ARG A 132 0.21 -4.09 -25.32
C ARG A 132 -0.05 -2.61 -25.08
N ARG A 133 0.28 -1.75 -26.04
CA ARG A 133 0.10 -0.29 -25.93
C ARG A 133 -1.35 0.13 -26.07
N PHE A 134 -1.65 1.25 -25.45
CA PHE A 134 -2.93 1.93 -25.59
C PHE A 134 -2.74 3.33 -26.20
N THR A 135 -3.69 3.72 -27.00
CA THR A 135 -3.82 5.13 -27.41
C THR A 135 -4.80 5.80 -26.44
N VAL A 136 -4.44 6.95 -25.91
CA VAL A 136 -5.35 7.74 -25.09
C VAL A 136 -6.58 8.10 -25.92
N GLY A 137 -7.74 7.74 -25.42
CA GLY A 137 -9.02 8.02 -26.04
C GLY A 137 -9.69 9.26 -25.44
N GLN A 138 -10.97 9.16 -25.15
CA GLN A 138 -11.74 10.24 -24.54
C GLN A 138 -11.50 10.27 -23.03
N VAL A 139 -11.28 11.47 -22.47
CA VAL A 139 -11.24 11.70 -21.03
C VAL A 139 -12.30 12.74 -20.70
N THR A 140 -13.38 12.30 -20.04
CA THR A 140 -14.52 13.17 -19.68
C THR A 140 -14.64 13.42 -18.19
N VAL A 141 -13.82 12.71 -17.38
CA VAL A 141 -13.73 12.94 -15.93
C VAL A 141 -12.92 14.20 -15.68
N THR A 142 -13.45 15.10 -14.88
CA THR A 142 -12.78 16.32 -14.42
C THR A 142 -12.98 16.50 -12.93
N ASN A 143 -12.08 17.19 -12.27
CA ASN A 143 -12.27 17.63 -10.89
C ASN A 143 -12.68 19.12 -10.83
N SER A 144 -13.12 19.59 -9.66
CA SER A 144 -13.63 20.96 -9.49
C SER A 144 -12.59 22.06 -9.71
N THR A 145 -11.31 21.74 -9.61
CA THR A 145 -10.20 22.70 -9.79
C THR A 145 -9.44 22.48 -11.09
N ASP A 146 -9.72 21.38 -11.78
CA ASP A 146 -8.98 20.87 -12.94
C ASP A 146 -7.45 20.85 -12.72
N ASN A 147 -7.08 20.60 -11.46
CA ASN A 147 -5.69 20.53 -11.03
C ASN A 147 -5.48 19.26 -10.21
N VAL A 148 -4.53 18.44 -10.63
CA VAL A 148 -4.17 17.18 -9.98
C VAL A 148 -2.84 17.35 -9.26
N TYR A 149 -2.83 16.99 -7.99
CA TYR A 149 -1.60 16.76 -7.22
C TYR A 149 -1.57 15.29 -6.83
N ARG A 150 -0.60 14.53 -7.35
CA ARG A 150 -0.45 13.08 -7.14
C ARG A 150 1.02 12.71 -7.08
N GLN A 151 1.31 11.67 -6.34
CA GLN A 151 2.63 11.04 -6.31
C GLN A 151 2.49 9.60 -6.76
N SER A 152 3.40 9.13 -7.60
CA SER A 152 3.61 7.71 -7.92
C SER A 152 4.89 7.22 -7.28
N ASP A 153 4.92 5.93 -6.89
CA ASP A 153 6.05 5.29 -6.21
C ASP A 153 6.16 3.81 -6.63
N TYR A 154 6.54 3.60 -7.89
CA TYR A 154 6.75 2.27 -8.48
C TYR A 154 5.55 1.32 -8.44
N GLU A 155 4.34 1.80 -8.20
CA GLU A 155 3.12 1.03 -8.37
C GLU A 155 2.88 0.64 -9.84
N SER A 156 2.09 -0.40 -10.10
CA SER A 156 1.68 -0.72 -11.48
C SER A 156 0.87 0.41 -12.09
N THR A 157 0.86 0.52 -13.43
CA THR A 157 0.02 1.54 -14.08
C THR A 157 -1.47 1.33 -13.77
N MET A 158 -1.93 0.08 -13.62
CA MET A 158 -3.31 -0.20 -13.23
C MET A 158 -3.60 0.27 -11.81
N ASP A 159 -2.70 0.02 -10.85
CA ASP A 159 -2.84 0.49 -9.48
C ASP A 159 -2.85 2.02 -9.42
N ALA A 160 -1.95 2.69 -10.17
CA ALA A 160 -1.94 4.15 -10.24
C ALA A 160 -3.26 4.72 -10.79
N LEU A 161 -3.84 4.09 -11.82
CA LEU A 161 -5.15 4.47 -12.35
C LEU A 161 -6.26 4.22 -11.34
N GLN A 162 -6.23 3.09 -10.64
CA GLN A 162 -7.21 2.75 -9.62
C GLN A 162 -7.14 3.73 -8.45
N ASP A 163 -5.99 3.84 -7.78
CA ASP A 163 -5.84 4.60 -6.54
C ASP A 163 -5.90 6.12 -6.76
N LYS A 164 -5.30 6.61 -7.86
CA LYS A 164 -5.13 8.05 -8.07
C LYS A 164 -6.27 8.69 -8.86
N LEU A 165 -7.03 7.90 -9.65
CA LEU A 165 -8.12 8.39 -10.49
C LEU A 165 -9.46 7.76 -10.12
N LEU A 166 -9.64 6.45 -10.25
CA LEU A 166 -10.94 5.79 -10.08
C LEU A 166 -11.47 5.90 -8.65
N ASP A 167 -10.66 5.59 -7.64
CA ASP A 167 -11.10 5.62 -6.24
C ASP A 167 -11.35 7.04 -5.75
N ARG A 168 -10.70 8.05 -6.36
CA ARG A 168 -10.81 9.44 -5.93
C ARG A 168 -11.81 10.28 -6.71
N MET A 169 -12.03 9.96 -7.97
CA MET A 169 -12.87 10.76 -8.87
C MET A 169 -13.97 9.95 -9.53
N GLY A 170 -14.00 8.65 -9.32
CA GLY A 170 -14.92 7.75 -9.98
C GLY A 170 -14.63 7.62 -11.48
N GLY A 171 -15.66 7.20 -12.21
CA GLY A 171 -15.58 7.04 -13.65
C GLY A 171 -15.25 5.62 -14.10
N TYR A 172 -15.07 5.48 -15.40
CA TYR A 172 -14.98 4.18 -16.06
C TYR A 172 -13.82 4.15 -17.04
N LEU A 173 -12.97 3.11 -16.93
CA LEU A 173 -11.96 2.77 -17.93
C LEU A 173 -12.59 1.86 -18.98
N VAL A 174 -12.55 2.29 -20.23
CA VAL A 174 -13.19 1.58 -21.34
C VAL A 174 -12.21 1.39 -22.49
N ILE A 175 -12.06 0.14 -22.95
CA ILE A 175 -11.30 -0.13 -24.17
C ILE A 175 -12.23 -0.05 -25.37
N ARG A 176 -11.85 0.76 -26.34
CA ARG A 176 -12.54 0.90 -27.61
C ARG A 176 -11.59 0.57 -28.77
N TYR A 177 -12.08 -0.19 -29.74
CA TYR A 177 -11.28 -0.59 -30.89
C TYR A 177 -11.57 0.29 -32.11
N GLY A 178 -10.51 0.83 -32.70
CA GLY A 178 -10.58 1.51 -33.99
C GLY A 178 -10.68 0.53 -35.16
N LYS A 179 -11.06 1.02 -36.34
CA LYS A 179 -11.20 0.21 -37.57
C LYS A 179 -9.91 -0.51 -37.98
N ASN A 180 -8.76 0.03 -37.62
CA ASN A 180 -7.43 -0.54 -37.89
C ASN A 180 -6.90 -1.41 -36.75
N GLY A 181 -7.75 -1.74 -35.74
CA GLY A 181 -7.37 -2.51 -34.56
C GLY A 181 -6.66 -1.69 -33.47
N THR A 182 -6.53 -0.37 -33.65
CA THR A 182 -5.99 0.51 -32.60
C THR A 182 -6.83 0.42 -31.33
N ARG A 183 -6.16 0.26 -30.21
CA ARG A 183 -6.73 0.13 -28.87
C ARG A 183 -6.76 1.49 -28.20
N TYR A 184 -7.95 2.09 -28.09
CA TYR A 184 -8.15 3.33 -27.36
C TYR A 184 -8.55 3.01 -25.92
N LEU A 185 -7.91 3.66 -24.95
CA LEU A 185 -8.32 3.63 -23.56
C LEU A 185 -8.99 4.96 -23.24
N ASP A 186 -10.29 4.89 -23.00
CA ASP A 186 -11.14 6.02 -22.62
C ASP A 186 -11.27 6.06 -21.08
N TYR A 187 -11.29 7.27 -20.48
CA TYR A 187 -11.63 7.49 -19.07
C TYR A 187 -12.87 8.36 -18.98
N LEU A 188 -14.02 7.73 -18.75
CA LEU A 188 -15.34 8.34 -18.92
C LEU A 188 -16.02 8.56 -17.56
N LYS A 189 -16.68 9.71 -17.41
CA LYS A 189 -17.53 10.00 -16.25
C LYS A 189 -18.78 9.13 -16.24
N GLU A 190 -19.33 8.87 -17.42
CA GLU A 190 -20.51 8.04 -17.65
C GLU A 190 -20.18 7.03 -18.75
N TYR A 191 -20.66 5.80 -18.60
CA TYR A 191 -20.40 4.71 -19.55
C TYR A 191 -21.70 3.94 -19.78
N GLY A 192 -21.83 3.38 -20.99
CA GLY A 192 -23.02 2.65 -21.42
C GLY A 192 -24.17 3.57 -21.84
N ASN A 193 -25.26 2.95 -22.18
CA ASN A 193 -26.49 3.61 -22.61
C ASN A 193 -27.67 3.20 -21.71
N VAL A 194 -28.78 3.90 -21.83
CA VAL A 194 -30.05 3.40 -21.28
C VAL A 194 -30.54 2.29 -22.21
N ASN A 195 -30.45 1.04 -21.75
CA ASN A 195 -30.85 -0.12 -22.54
C ASN A 195 -32.37 -0.16 -22.69
N SER A 196 -32.83 -0.49 -23.89
CA SER A 196 -34.25 -0.60 -24.19
C SER A 196 -34.91 -1.83 -23.58
N GLN A 197 -34.12 -2.87 -23.27
CA GLN A 197 -34.60 -4.06 -22.57
C GLN A 197 -34.87 -3.72 -21.10
N ARG A 198 -35.79 -4.52 -20.52
CA ARG A 198 -36.10 -4.52 -19.09
C ARG A 198 -35.88 -5.93 -18.56
N ILE A 199 -35.41 -6.03 -17.33
CA ILE A 199 -35.37 -7.31 -16.62
C ILE A 199 -36.56 -7.35 -15.67
N THR A 200 -37.50 -8.24 -15.93
CA THR A 200 -38.72 -8.36 -15.15
C THR A 200 -39.13 -9.81 -14.93
N ALA A 201 -39.74 -10.11 -13.78
CA ALA A 201 -40.20 -11.44 -13.43
C ALA A 201 -41.21 -12.04 -14.43
N SER A 202 -41.94 -11.21 -15.17
CA SER A 202 -42.91 -11.65 -16.15
C SER A 202 -42.34 -11.91 -17.55
N THR A 203 -41.06 -11.57 -17.80
CA THR A 203 -40.49 -11.63 -19.15
C THR A 203 -39.25 -12.50 -19.23
N ASN A 204 -38.17 -12.10 -18.60
CA ASN A 204 -36.84 -12.67 -18.81
C ASN A 204 -36.01 -12.88 -17.54
N LEU A 205 -36.52 -12.51 -16.37
CA LEU A 205 -35.88 -12.82 -15.09
C LEU A 205 -36.14 -14.27 -14.73
N LEU A 206 -35.07 -15.03 -14.47
CA LEU A 206 -35.13 -16.45 -14.07
C LEU A 206 -34.98 -16.59 -12.54
N ASP A 207 -33.98 -15.92 -11.96
CA ASP A 207 -33.73 -15.91 -10.53
C ASP A 207 -33.12 -14.56 -10.13
N MET A 208 -33.12 -14.25 -8.83
CA MET A 208 -32.49 -13.05 -8.29
C MET A 208 -32.00 -13.24 -6.87
N LEU A 209 -30.84 -12.65 -6.57
CA LEU A 209 -30.30 -12.50 -5.24
C LEU A 209 -30.10 -11.01 -4.93
N HIS A 210 -30.87 -10.50 -3.99
CA HIS A 210 -30.75 -9.10 -3.54
C HIS A 210 -29.89 -9.04 -2.28
N THR A 211 -28.70 -8.48 -2.39
CA THR A 211 -27.76 -8.30 -1.30
C THR A 211 -27.75 -6.84 -0.87
N VAL A 212 -28.04 -6.57 0.39
CA VAL A 212 -27.95 -5.24 1.01
C VAL A 212 -27.03 -5.34 2.22
N ARG A 213 -25.98 -4.56 2.25
CA ARG A 213 -25.02 -4.54 3.35
C ARG A 213 -25.10 -3.24 4.12
N GLY A 214 -25.21 -3.35 5.45
CA GLY A 214 -25.25 -2.21 6.35
C GLY A 214 -23.88 -1.80 6.91
N GLU A 215 -22.87 -2.66 6.82
CA GLU A 215 -21.53 -2.41 7.36
C GLU A 215 -20.76 -1.27 6.67
N ASP A 216 -21.14 -0.93 5.44
CA ASP A 216 -20.52 0.16 4.69
C ASP A 216 -21.14 1.52 4.94
N VAL A 217 -22.28 1.57 5.64
CA VAL A 217 -22.97 2.81 5.95
C VAL A 217 -22.19 3.61 6.99
N ALA A 218 -21.95 4.88 6.69
CA ALA A 218 -21.50 5.86 7.67
C ALA A 218 -22.37 7.11 7.59
N THR A 219 -22.78 7.61 8.75
CA THR A 219 -23.61 8.84 8.85
C THR A 219 -22.77 10.05 9.22
N ALA A 220 -21.53 9.81 9.66
CA ALA A 220 -20.52 10.83 9.95
C ALA A 220 -19.14 10.36 9.50
N ILE A 221 -18.36 11.25 8.89
CA ILE A 221 -16.99 11.00 8.43
C ILE A 221 -16.03 11.91 9.19
N ILE A 222 -14.90 11.34 9.62
CA ILE A 222 -13.74 12.07 10.13
C ILE A 222 -12.64 11.97 9.07
N PRO A 223 -12.49 12.96 8.18
CA PRO A 223 -11.43 12.95 7.20
C PRO A 223 -10.12 13.41 7.84
N LEU A 224 -9.07 12.63 7.66
CA LEU A 224 -7.71 12.93 8.12
C LEU A 224 -6.80 13.12 6.93
N GLY A 225 -6.07 14.22 6.89
CA GLY A 225 -5.11 14.54 5.83
C GLY A 225 -3.70 14.06 6.12
N ALA A 226 -2.72 14.68 5.45
CA ALA A 226 -1.30 14.42 5.62
C ALA A 226 -0.84 14.64 7.07
N GLN A 227 0.26 14.03 7.45
CA GLN A 227 0.92 14.27 8.74
C GLN A 227 1.53 15.67 8.77
N LEU A 228 1.37 16.38 9.90
CA LEU A 228 1.72 17.82 10.02
C LEU A 228 3.14 18.11 10.52
N ASP A 229 3.78 17.21 11.25
CA ASP A 229 5.09 17.40 11.87
C ASP A 229 5.94 16.13 11.80
N GLU A 230 7.03 16.19 11.07
CA GLU A 230 8.00 15.08 10.95
C GLU A 230 9.06 15.10 12.08
N ASP A 231 9.13 16.18 12.91
CA ASP A 231 10.28 16.44 13.78
C ASP A 231 10.12 16.01 15.25
N LYS A 232 8.99 15.47 15.67
CA LYS A 232 8.76 15.05 17.07
C LYS A 232 8.99 13.57 17.27
N VAL A 233 10.19 13.23 17.69
CA VAL A 233 10.54 11.86 18.11
C VAL A 233 9.76 11.50 19.39
N GLY A 234 8.96 10.43 19.34
CA GLY A 234 8.31 9.83 20.52
C GLY A 234 6.90 10.33 20.84
N THR A 235 6.31 11.20 20.01
CA THR A 235 4.89 11.61 20.12
C THR A 235 4.11 11.18 18.90
N VAL A 236 2.80 10.93 19.09
CA VAL A 236 1.88 10.68 17.97
C VAL A 236 1.93 11.89 17.04
N THR A 237 2.30 11.69 15.79
CA THR A 237 2.34 12.76 14.79
C THR A 237 0.92 13.19 14.45
N PRO A 238 0.53 14.46 14.69
CA PRO A 238 -0.82 14.91 14.39
C PRO A 238 -1.04 14.95 12.87
N ARG A 239 -2.25 14.60 12.45
CA ARG A 239 -2.68 14.69 11.07
C ARG A 239 -3.45 15.98 10.83
N LEU A 240 -3.47 16.44 9.58
CA LEU A 240 -4.34 17.51 9.16
C LEU A 240 -5.80 17.11 9.40
N THR A 241 -6.58 17.96 10.06
CA THR A 241 -8.01 17.80 10.28
C THR A 241 -8.79 18.92 9.61
N ILE A 242 -10.09 18.76 9.46
CA ILE A 242 -10.98 19.78 8.89
C ILE A 242 -11.41 20.83 9.90
N ALA A 243 -11.01 20.73 11.17
CA ALA A 243 -11.51 21.56 12.26
C ALA A 243 -11.38 23.07 11.99
N ALA A 244 -10.30 23.52 11.34
CA ALA A 244 -10.06 24.93 11.02
C ALA A 244 -11.08 25.51 10.00
N ALA A 245 -11.67 24.70 9.13
CA ALA A 245 -12.65 25.10 8.12
C ALA A 245 -14.08 24.59 8.43
N ASN A 246 -14.29 23.97 9.61
CA ASN A 246 -15.54 23.32 9.98
C ASN A 246 -15.99 23.65 11.42
N ASP A 247 -15.93 24.91 11.81
CA ASP A 247 -16.38 25.42 13.11
C ASP A 247 -15.77 24.67 14.32
N GLY A 248 -14.49 24.25 14.21
CA GLY A 248 -13.78 23.52 15.25
C GLY A 248 -14.12 22.03 15.34
N LYS A 249 -14.95 21.50 14.47
CA LYS A 249 -15.30 20.07 14.43
C LYS A 249 -14.40 19.34 13.44
N ASP A 250 -13.88 18.20 13.84
CA ASP A 250 -13.05 17.30 13.03
C ASP A 250 -13.87 16.31 12.17
N TYR A 251 -15.22 16.36 12.25
CA TYR A 251 -16.13 15.49 11.54
C TYR A 251 -17.21 16.26 10.79
N ILE A 252 -17.72 15.66 9.73
CA ILE A 252 -18.92 16.07 9.00
C ILE A 252 -19.97 14.98 9.08
N TYR A 253 -21.24 15.31 8.95
CA TYR A 253 -22.36 14.36 9.03
C TYR A 253 -23.50 14.75 8.12
N ASP A 254 -24.33 13.77 7.76
CA ASP A 254 -25.60 13.97 7.07
C ASP A 254 -26.76 13.83 8.06
N ALA A 255 -27.54 14.88 8.23
CA ALA A 255 -28.61 14.93 9.23
C ALA A 255 -29.74 13.91 8.98
N ASP A 256 -30.06 13.65 7.70
CA ASP A 256 -31.12 12.71 7.32
C ASP A 256 -30.63 11.26 7.55
N ALA A 257 -29.37 10.99 7.22
CA ALA A 257 -28.76 9.69 7.49
C ALA A 257 -28.66 9.41 9.00
N VAL A 258 -28.27 10.41 9.80
CA VAL A 258 -28.25 10.29 11.28
C VAL A 258 -29.67 10.08 11.84
N ALA A 259 -30.67 10.78 11.32
CA ALA A 259 -32.05 10.57 11.76
C ALA A 259 -32.58 9.16 11.45
N LYS A 260 -32.09 8.56 10.36
CA LYS A 260 -32.50 7.24 9.89
C LYS A 260 -31.76 6.08 10.56
N TRP A 261 -30.42 6.21 10.70
CA TRP A 261 -29.52 5.14 11.07
C TRP A 261 -28.83 5.33 12.44
N GLY A 262 -28.96 6.53 13.06
CA GLY A 262 -28.16 6.93 14.21
C GLY A 262 -26.77 7.43 13.80
N TRP A 263 -25.92 7.69 14.80
CA TRP A 263 -24.55 8.10 14.61
C TRP A 263 -23.66 6.89 14.30
N ILE A 264 -23.09 6.85 13.10
CA ILE A 264 -22.12 5.83 12.65
C ILE A 264 -20.92 6.57 12.09
N TYR A 265 -19.83 6.59 12.85
CA TYR A 265 -18.61 7.30 12.48
C TYR A 265 -17.67 6.40 11.67
N LYS A 266 -17.07 6.95 10.62
CA LYS A 266 -15.99 6.32 9.85
C LYS A 266 -14.83 7.31 9.71
N VAL A 267 -13.61 6.82 9.93
CA VAL A 267 -12.39 7.60 9.66
C VAL A 267 -11.92 7.29 8.25
N VAL A 268 -11.64 8.32 7.46
CA VAL A 268 -11.07 8.20 6.12
C VAL A 268 -9.77 8.99 6.06
N VAL A 269 -8.69 8.34 5.61
CA VAL A 269 -7.36 8.94 5.58
C VAL A 269 -6.97 9.30 4.14
N HIS A 270 -6.60 10.56 3.94
CA HIS A 270 -6.11 11.12 2.68
C HIS A 270 -4.68 11.61 2.86
N ASN A 271 -3.70 10.72 2.79
CA ASN A 271 -2.29 11.03 3.10
C ASN A 271 -1.67 12.12 2.22
N ASP A 272 -2.21 12.35 1.05
CA ASP A 272 -1.75 13.31 0.05
C ASP A 272 -2.40 14.69 0.16
N ILE A 273 -3.43 14.86 1.00
CA ILE A 273 -4.12 16.14 1.14
C ILE A 273 -3.49 16.97 2.26
N THR A 274 -2.87 18.08 1.87
CA THR A 274 -2.18 19.02 2.75
C THR A 274 -2.94 20.33 3.01
N LEU A 275 -4.08 20.54 2.33
CA LEU A 275 -4.91 21.74 2.49
C LEU A 275 -6.26 21.40 3.12
N VAL A 276 -6.65 22.16 4.16
CA VAL A 276 -7.88 21.93 4.93
C VAL A 276 -9.13 21.95 4.07
N GLU A 277 -9.23 22.90 3.14
CA GLU A 277 -10.39 23.05 2.25
C GLU A 277 -10.54 21.88 1.28
N ASN A 278 -9.41 21.32 0.83
CA ASN A 278 -9.40 20.14 -0.03
C ASN A 278 -9.82 18.89 0.78
N LEU A 279 -9.34 18.79 2.02
CA LEU A 279 -9.71 17.70 2.93
C LEU A 279 -11.21 17.74 3.27
N LEU A 280 -11.76 18.93 3.54
CA LEU A 280 -13.19 19.10 3.80
C LEU A 280 -14.03 18.67 2.59
N ARG A 281 -13.60 19.01 1.39
CA ARG A 281 -14.29 18.61 0.14
C ARG A 281 -14.21 17.10 -0.09
N ALA A 282 -13.05 16.49 0.14
CA ALA A 282 -12.88 15.04 0.06
C ALA A 282 -13.79 14.34 1.08
N GLY A 283 -13.82 14.81 2.33
CA GLY A 283 -14.70 14.26 3.36
C GLY A 283 -16.20 14.32 2.99
N TYR A 284 -16.67 15.41 2.37
CA TYR A 284 -18.05 15.45 1.86
C TYR A 284 -18.30 14.44 0.74
N ALA A 285 -17.32 14.21 -0.14
CA ALA A 285 -17.45 13.18 -1.17
C ALA A 285 -17.51 11.77 -0.56
N ASP A 286 -16.71 11.50 0.47
CA ASP A 286 -16.74 10.25 1.23
C ASP A 286 -18.07 10.04 1.94
N LEU A 287 -18.62 11.11 2.54
CA LEU A 287 -19.93 11.06 3.22
C LEU A 287 -21.05 10.76 2.22
N GLU A 288 -21.07 11.44 1.07
CA GLU A 288 -22.05 11.16 0.00
C GLU A 288 -21.95 9.70 -0.48
N ALA A 289 -20.74 9.15 -0.54
CA ALA A 289 -20.53 7.77 -0.93
C ALA A 289 -20.99 6.77 0.14
N ALA A 290 -20.90 7.12 1.43
CA ALA A 290 -21.11 6.19 2.55
C ALA A 290 -22.52 6.29 3.19
N LYS A 291 -23.26 7.38 2.99
CA LYS A 291 -24.53 7.63 3.70
C LYS A 291 -25.72 6.79 3.22
N TYR A 292 -25.57 6.06 2.12
CA TYR A 292 -26.63 5.22 1.57
C TYR A 292 -26.34 3.74 1.74
N LEU A 293 -27.37 2.97 2.04
CA LEU A 293 -27.31 1.52 1.88
C LEU A 293 -27.07 1.21 0.40
N ARG A 294 -25.90 0.67 0.10
CA ARG A 294 -25.60 0.19 -1.23
C ARG A 294 -26.12 -1.24 -1.35
N GLY A 295 -26.80 -1.52 -2.44
CA GLY A 295 -27.29 -2.84 -2.77
C GLY A 295 -26.83 -3.26 -4.15
N SER A 296 -26.47 -4.53 -4.30
CA SER A 296 -26.37 -5.17 -5.60
C SER A 296 -27.49 -6.19 -5.74
N ILE A 297 -27.94 -6.35 -6.95
CA ILE A 297 -28.89 -7.40 -7.29
C ILE A 297 -28.22 -8.27 -8.35
N GLU A 298 -27.91 -9.51 -7.98
CA GLU A 298 -27.53 -10.52 -8.96
C GLU A 298 -28.82 -11.09 -9.56
N VAL A 299 -28.88 -11.13 -10.87
CA VAL A 299 -30.03 -11.65 -11.61
C VAL A 299 -29.58 -12.65 -12.66
N ASP A 300 -30.19 -13.81 -12.65
CA ASP A 300 -30.15 -14.72 -13.77
C ASP A 300 -31.27 -14.31 -14.73
N ALA A 301 -30.89 -13.85 -15.90
CA ALA A 301 -31.84 -13.33 -16.87
C ALA A 301 -31.44 -13.68 -18.30
N VAL A 302 -32.44 -13.94 -19.13
CA VAL A 302 -32.21 -14.15 -20.56
C VAL A 302 -32.11 -12.81 -21.28
N ASP A 303 -30.99 -12.57 -21.94
CA ASP A 303 -30.87 -11.45 -22.89
C ASP A 303 -31.78 -11.71 -24.09
N LEU A 304 -32.82 -10.92 -24.27
CA LEU A 304 -33.79 -11.08 -25.33
C LEU A 304 -33.18 -11.01 -26.74
N HIS A 305 -32.01 -10.41 -26.90
CA HIS A 305 -31.25 -10.41 -28.15
C HIS A 305 -30.90 -11.86 -28.62
N LEU A 306 -30.80 -12.80 -27.69
CA LEU A 306 -30.54 -14.22 -28.05
C LEU A 306 -31.70 -14.86 -28.79
N VAL A 307 -32.90 -14.35 -28.55
CA VAL A 307 -34.16 -14.87 -29.15
C VAL A 307 -34.59 -13.99 -30.33
N ASP A 308 -34.47 -12.69 -30.20
CA ASP A 308 -34.80 -11.68 -31.21
C ASP A 308 -33.63 -10.72 -31.42
N SER A 309 -32.95 -10.87 -32.52
CA SER A 309 -31.78 -10.03 -32.86
C SER A 309 -32.11 -8.54 -33.06
N SER A 310 -33.39 -8.16 -33.11
CA SER A 310 -33.82 -6.74 -33.11
C SER A 310 -33.82 -6.12 -31.74
N ALA A 311 -33.86 -6.93 -30.65
CA ALA A 311 -33.70 -6.44 -29.30
C ALA A 311 -32.25 -5.95 -29.08
N GLU A 312 -32.10 -4.85 -28.35
CA GLU A 312 -30.79 -4.35 -27.97
C GLU A 312 -30.12 -5.34 -27.00
N ARG A 313 -28.81 -5.60 -27.16
CA ARG A 313 -28.06 -6.46 -26.23
C ARG A 313 -27.91 -5.79 -24.87
N ILE A 314 -27.89 -6.60 -23.82
CA ILE A 314 -27.46 -6.15 -22.50
C ILE A 314 -25.92 -6.11 -22.48
N LYS A 315 -25.34 -4.95 -22.20
CA LYS A 315 -23.91 -4.73 -22.19
C LYS A 315 -23.45 -4.27 -20.81
N LEU A 316 -22.19 -4.57 -20.51
CA LEU A 316 -21.52 -4.02 -19.35
C LEU A 316 -21.57 -2.48 -19.39
N GLY A 317 -21.96 -1.86 -18.29
CA GLY A 317 -22.10 -0.40 -18.17
C GLY A 317 -23.47 0.15 -18.58
N ASP A 318 -24.35 -0.66 -19.18
CA ASP A 318 -25.71 -0.19 -19.51
C ASP A 318 -26.54 0.11 -18.26
N MET A 319 -27.38 1.12 -18.36
CA MET A 319 -28.45 1.38 -17.40
C MET A 319 -29.70 0.59 -17.83
N ILE A 320 -30.12 -0.36 -17.01
CA ILE A 320 -31.27 -1.21 -17.30
C ILE A 320 -32.41 -1.01 -16.28
N LEU A 321 -33.63 -1.06 -16.73
CA LEU A 321 -34.81 -1.04 -15.85
C LEU A 321 -35.06 -2.44 -15.29
N PHE A 322 -34.96 -2.57 -13.99
CA PHE A 322 -35.21 -3.79 -13.24
C PHE A 322 -36.52 -3.70 -12.46
N SER A 323 -37.32 -4.76 -12.48
CA SER A 323 -38.50 -4.94 -11.64
C SER A 323 -38.49 -6.36 -11.05
N GLY A 324 -38.21 -6.47 -9.77
CA GLY A 324 -38.34 -7.72 -9.03
C GLY A 324 -39.79 -8.14 -8.82
N PRO A 325 -40.03 -9.36 -8.29
CA PRO A 325 -41.37 -9.91 -8.06
C PRO A 325 -42.24 -9.04 -7.17
N ASP A 326 -41.65 -8.39 -6.17
CA ASP A 326 -42.37 -7.57 -5.16
C ASP A 326 -42.27 -6.06 -5.42
N SER A 327 -41.65 -5.65 -6.54
CA SER A 327 -41.43 -4.23 -6.83
C SER A 327 -42.49 -3.67 -7.77
N ALA A 328 -43.34 -2.80 -7.24
CA ALA A 328 -44.36 -2.10 -8.05
C ALA A 328 -43.76 -1.03 -8.99
N THR A 329 -42.55 -0.57 -8.74
CA THR A 329 -41.91 0.50 -9.51
C THR A 329 -40.57 0.02 -10.07
N PRO A 330 -40.32 0.10 -11.38
CA PRO A 330 -39.03 -0.23 -11.98
C PRO A 330 -37.93 0.68 -11.44
N ILE A 331 -36.75 0.11 -11.17
CA ILE A 331 -35.57 0.82 -10.73
C ILE A 331 -34.54 0.78 -11.88
N SER A 332 -33.95 1.95 -12.21
CA SER A 332 -32.85 2.00 -13.19
C SER A 332 -31.54 1.67 -12.49
N MET A 333 -30.87 0.63 -12.96
CA MET A 333 -29.63 0.14 -12.36
C MET A 333 -28.54 -0.07 -13.40
N LEU A 334 -27.29 0.15 -13.00
CA LEU A 334 -26.13 -0.10 -13.83
C LEU A 334 -25.85 -1.61 -13.92
N VAL A 335 -25.59 -2.14 -15.10
CA VAL A 335 -25.01 -3.48 -15.28
C VAL A 335 -23.54 -3.41 -14.96
N SER A 336 -23.16 -3.75 -13.74
CA SER A 336 -21.78 -3.60 -13.23
C SER A 336 -20.91 -4.83 -13.46
N GLU A 337 -21.52 -6.01 -13.60
CA GLU A 337 -20.81 -7.26 -13.88
C GLU A 337 -21.69 -8.20 -14.72
N ILE A 338 -21.06 -8.98 -15.60
CA ILE A 338 -21.69 -10.02 -16.41
C ILE A 338 -20.88 -11.31 -16.27
N ASP A 339 -21.51 -12.39 -15.84
CA ASP A 339 -20.99 -13.75 -15.89
C ASP A 339 -21.75 -14.51 -16.99
N LEU A 340 -21.04 -14.81 -18.09
CA LEU A 340 -21.63 -15.35 -19.31
C LEU A 340 -21.09 -16.76 -19.58
N PRO A 341 -21.86 -17.82 -19.34
CA PRO A 341 -21.61 -19.15 -19.91
C PRO A 341 -21.78 -19.08 -21.43
N VAL A 342 -20.68 -19.24 -22.19
CA VAL A 342 -20.71 -18.99 -23.65
C VAL A 342 -21.43 -20.12 -24.42
N ASP A 343 -21.40 -21.32 -23.87
CA ASP A 343 -22.11 -22.51 -24.42
C ASP A 343 -23.61 -22.56 -24.04
N GLU A 344 -23.97 -21.92 -22.91
CA GLU A 344 -25.35 -21.83 -22.41
C GLU A 344 -25.70 -20.35 -22.08
N PRO A 345 -25.71 -19.46 -23.08
CA PRO A 345 -25.80 -18.01 -22.84
C PRO A 345 -27.16 -17.55 -22.27
N GLY A 346 -28.15 -18.43 -22.22
CA GLY A 346 -29.41 -18.16 -21.53
C GLY A 346 -29.30 -18.16 -20.01
N ASP A 347 -28.23 -18.73 -19.47
CA ASP A 347 -27.94 -18.84 -18.03
C ASP A 347 -26.98 -17.72 -17.58
N ALA A 348 -26.94 -16.60 -18.29
CA ALA A 348 -26.10 -15.46 -17.94
C ALA A 348 -26.59 -14.79 -16.65
N THR A 349 -25.65 -14.49 -15.75
CA THR A 349 -25.87 -13.75 -14.51
C THR A 349 -25.41 -12.31 -14.68
N TYR A 350 -26.24 -11.36 -14.30
CA TYR A 350 -25.94 -9.94 -14.34
C TYR A 350 -25.96 -9.36 -12.92
N THR A 351 -24.90 -8.66 -12.53
CA THR A 351 -24.91 -7.87 -11.31
C THR A 351 -25.37 -6.46 -11.65
N LEU A 352 -26.47 -6.04 -11.02
CA LEU A 352 -27.07 -4.72 -11.19
C LEU A 352 -26.75 -3.85 -9.98
N GLY A 353 -26.36 -2.60 -10.22
CA GLY A 353 -25.98 -1.66 -9.17
C GLY A 353 -24.48 -1.63 -8.91
N THR A 354 -24.07 -1.30 -7.69
CA THR A 354 -22.66 -1.29 -7.33
C THR A 354 -22.21 -2.72 -7.04
N SER A 355 -21.23 -3.24 -7.78
CA SER A 355 -20.67 -4.56 -7.44
C SER A 355 -19.95 -4.45 -6.09
N TYR A 356 -20.21 -5.39 -5.20
CA TYR A 356 -19.49 -5.47 -3.94
C TYR A 356 -18.11 -6.08 -4.16
N ARG A 357 -17.13 -5.54 -3.43
CA ARG A 357 -15.83 -6.20 -3.32
C ARG A 357 -16.04 -7.54 -2.62
N THR A 358 -15.48 -8.59 -3.16
CA THR A 358 -15.49 -9.91 -2.51
C THR A 358 -14.68 -9.84 -1.21
N MET A 359 -14.92 -10.78 -0.27
CA MET A 359 -14.09 -10.86 0.96
C MET A 359 -12.60 -11.00 0.64
N THR A 360 -12.27 -11.65 -0.47
CA THR A 360 -10.89 -11.78 -0.95
C THR A 360 -10.33 -10.43 -1.39
N GLU A 361 -11.10 -9.64 -2.15
CA GLU A 361 -10.70 -8.28 -2.55
C GLU A 361 -10.56 -7.35 -1.34
N GLN A 362 -11.46 -7.43 -0.35
CA GLN A 362 -11.35 -6.68 0.90
C GLN A 362 -10.10 -7.08 1.70
N GLN A 363 -9.73 -8.37 1.72
CA GLN A 363 -8.50 -8.83 2.37
C GLN A 363 -7.25 -8.40 1.62
N VAL A 364 -7.29 -8.34 0.29
CA VAL A 364 -6.19 -7.83 -0.54
C VAL A 364 -6.01 -6.33 -0.28
N ASP A 365 -7.10 -5.56 -0.27
CA ASP A 365 -7.06 -4.13 0.04
C ASP A 365 -6.56 -3.87 1.46
N ALA A 366 -7.04 -4.62 2.46
CA ALA A 366 -6.56 -4.50 3.83
C ALA A 366 -5.07 -4.86 3.97
N ARG A 367 -4.56 -5.81 3.17
CA ARG A 367 -3.12 -6.12 3.11
C ARG A 367 -2.34 -5.02 2.41
N LYS A 368 -2.90 -4.41 1.37
CA LYS A 368 -2.29 -3.28 0.66
C LYS A 368 -2.20 -2.07 1.58
N ASP A 369 -3.29 -1.72 2.27
CA ASP A 369 -3.32 -0.65 3.27
C ASP A 369 -2.30 -0.89 4.40
N LEU A 370 -2.19 -2.14 4.88
CA LEU A 370 -1.18 -2.52 5.88
C LEU A 370 0.23 -2.42 5.30
N GLY A 371 0.42 -2.80 4.03
CA GLY A 371 1.68 -2.65 3.29
C GLY A 371 2.10 -1.19 3.19
N GLU A 372 1.20 -0.31 2.78
CA GLU A 372 1.43 1.14 2.70
C GLU A 372 1.75 1.75 4.09
N GLN A 373 1.04 1.33 5.14
CA GLN A 373 1.37 1.75 6.51
C GLN A 373 2.75 1.27 6.96
N LEU A 374 3.14 0.04 6.61
CA LEU A 374 4.47 -0.50 6.91
C LEU A 374 5.56 0.23 6.11
N GLU A 375 5.32 0.61 4.87
CA GLU A 375 6.26 1.43 4.09
C GLU A 375 6.40 2.83 4.67
N LEU A 376 5.32 3.49 5.07
CA LEU A 376 5.36 4.78 5.75
C LEU A 376 6.17 4.70 7.05
N VAL A 377 5.95 3.67 7.88
CA VAL A 377 6.73 3.43 9.10
C VAL A 377 8.20 3.14 8.79
N ARG A 378 8.47 2.40 7.73
CA ARG A 378 9.83 2.09 7.27
C ARG A 378 10.55 3.35 6.79
N ASP A 379 9.89 4.21 6.00
CA ASP A 379 10.44 5.45 5.51
C ASP A 379 10.69 6.44 6.64
N GLU A 380 9.78 6.55 7.59
CA GLU A 380 9.96 7.34 8.80
C GLU A 380 11.13 6.82 9.64
N THR A 381 11.26 5.49 9.77
CA THR A 381 12.38 4.85 10.47
C THR A 381 13.71 5.10 9.75
N ASN A 382 13.73 5.05 8.43
CA ASN A 382 14.91 5.35 7.62
C ASN A 382 15.31 6.82 7.76
N LYS A 383 14.37 7.76 7.66
CA LYS A 383 14.61 9.21 7.89
C LYS A 383 15.18 9.47 9.29
N ARG A 384 14.61 8.83 10.33
CA ARG A 384 15.14 8.92 11.70
C ARG A 384 16.54 8.33 11.82
N THR A 385 16.79 7.21 11.18
CA THR A 385 18.12 6.57 11.16
C THR A 385 19.15 7.46 10.48
N ASP A 386 18.79 8.08 9.35
CA ASP A 386 19.68 9.00 8.63
C ASP A 386 19.94 10.28 9.43
N LYS A 387 18.93 10.83 10.12
CA LYS A 387 19.10 11.97 11.03
C LYS A 387 20.07 11.63 12.18
N VAL A 388 19.89 10.48 12.84
CA VAL A 388 20.80 10.00 13.90
C VAL A 388 22.21 9.78 13.34
N ARG A 389 22.34 9.27 12.12
CA ARG A 389 23.63 9.09 11.44
C ARG A 389 24.30 10.42 11.15
N GLN A 390 23.52 11.43 10.73
CA GLN A 390 24.00 12.79 10.51
C GLN A 390 24.48 13.41 11.84
N GLU A 391 23.67 13.38 12.89
CA GLU A 391 24.02 13.89 14.22
C GLU A 391 25.28 13.20 14.79
N LEU A 392 25.43 11.88 14.57
CA LEU A 392 26.63 11.15 14.96
C LEU A 392 27.86 11.59 14.15
N THR A 393 27.67 11.90 12.86
CA THR A 393 28.74 12.40 12.01
C THR A 393 29.19 13.79 12.46
N ASP A 394 28.23 14.69 12.75
CA ASP A 394 28.50 16.03 13.25
C ASP A 394 29.20 15.98 14.62
N TYR A 395 28.74 15.10 15.52
CA TYR A 395 29.40 14.86 16.80
C TYR A 395 30.84 14.37 16.63
N LYS A 396 31.12 13.46 15.70
CA LYS A 396 32.47 12.99 15.40
C LYS A 396 33.38 14.11 14.87
N VAL A 397 32.82 15.00 14.03
CA VAL A 397 33.54 16.17 13.52
C VAL A 397 33.91 17.14 14.65
N ASP A 398 32.96 17.43 15.55
CA ASP A 398 33.17 18.33 16.67
C ASP A 398 34.16 17.73 17.69
N ALA A 399 34.01 16.45 18.04
CA ALA A 399 34.96 15.74 18.90
C ALA A 399 36.40 15.73 18.30
N ARG A 400 36.52 15.68 16.97
CA ARG A 400 37.82 15.76 16.30
C ARG A 400 38.43 17.16 16.38
N LYS A 401 37.61 18.21 16.21
CA LYS A 401 38.06 19.62 16.43
C LYS A 401 38.54 19.84 17.85
N ASP A 402 37.81 19.32 18.84
CA ASP A 402 38.19 19.41 20.24
C ASP A 402 39.49 18.67 20.52
N MET A 403 39.70 17.48 19.93
CA MET A 403 40.95 16.74 20.03
C MET A 403 42.11 17.46 19.37
N ASP A 404 41.90 18.08 18.21
CA ASP A 404 42.90 18.88 17.51
C ASP A 404 43.29 20.10 18.33
N SER A 405 42.29 20.76 18.99
CA SER A 405 42.52 21.89 19.90
C SER A 405 43.34 21.49 21.13
N ILE A 406 43.03 20.34 21.75
CA ILE A 406 43.80 19.78 22.87
C ILE A 406 45.23 19.46 22.43
N THR A 407 45.40 18.85 21.24
CA THR A 407 46.71 18.52 20.69
C THR A 407 47.56 19.78 20.44
N ALA A 408 46.94 20.84 19.92
CA ALA A 408 47.59 22.14 19.73
C ALA A 408 48.07 22.72 21.07
N SER A 409 47.19 22.76 22.09
CA SER A 409 47.54 23.24 23.42
C SER A 409 48.66 22.43 24.09
N VAL A 410 48.63 21.11 23.96
CA VAL A 410 49.72 20.25 24.48
C VAL A 410 51.01 20.52 23.75
N THR A 411 51.00 20.75 22.43
CA THR A 411 52.17 21.08 21.64
C THR A 411 52.77 22.44 22.03
N GLU A 412 51.89 23.44 22.20
CA GLU A 412 52.30 24.77 22.65
C GLU A 412 52.95 24.71 24.03
N THR A 413 52.31 24.01 24.98
CA THR A 413 52.87 23.81 26.35
C THR A 413 54.20 23.11 26.31
N ARG A 414 54.36 22.09 25.45
CA ARG A 414 55.65 21.42 25.28
C ARG A 414 56.75 22.32 24.73
N THR A 415 56.39 23.18 23.76
CA THR A 415 57.34 24.14 23.17
C THR A 415 57.77 25.19 24.19
N GLU A 416 56.85 25.77 24.96
CA GLU A 416 57.14 26.70 26.02
C GLU A 416 58.03 26.08 27.11
N LEU A 417 57.73 24.82 27.49
CA LEU A 417 58.54 24.10 28.46
C LEU A 417 59.97 23.89 27.95
N THR A 418 60.13 23.53 26.66
CA THR A 418 61.44 23.36 26.03
C THR A 418 62.21 24.68 26.04
N THR A 419 61.57 25.79 25.61
CA THR A 419 62.20 27.12 25.60
C THR A 419 62.58 27.57 26.99
N THR A 420 61.68 27.35 27.99
CA THR A 420 61.96 27.69 29.38
C THR A 420 63.15 26.86 29.92
N THR A 421 63.22 25.59 29.57
CA THR A 421 64.34 24.71 29.97
C THR A 421 65.66 25.18 29.35
N GLU A 422 65.67 25.57 28.07
CA GLU A 422 66.83 26.14 27.39
C GLU A 422 67.29 27.44 28.07
N ASN A 423 66.32 28.35 28.34
CA ASN A 423 66.62 29.60 29.03
C ASN A 423 67.22 29.36 30.44
N VAL A 424 66.75 28.33 31.15
CA VAL A 424 67.28 27.95 32.46
C VAL A 424 68.72 27.40 32.33
N TYR A 425 69.00 26.59 31.28
CA TYR A 425 70.37 26.11 31.03
C TYR A 425 71.33 27.25 30.67
N ASP A 426 70.88 28.21 29.84
CA ASP A 426 71.66 29.40 29.49
C ASP A 426 71.96 30.27 30.73
N ALA A 427 70.93 30.58 31.57
CA ALA A 427 71.10 31.29 32.80
C ALA A 427 72.02 30.61 33.83
N LEU A 428 71.95 29.23 33.87
CA LEU A 428 72.87 28.44 34.70
C LEU A 428 74.31 28.47 34.15
N GLY A 429 74.49 28.58 32.83
CA GLY A 429 75.76 28.75 32.16
C GLY A 429 76.39 30.11 32.53
N ASP A 430 75.61 31.23 32.40
CA ASP A 430 76.01 32.54 32.73
C ASP A 430 76.35 32.72 34.23
N LEU A 431 75.59 32.10 35.15
CA LEU A 431 75.86 32.04 36.57
C LEU A 431 77.14 31.27 36.90
N ARG A 432 77.52 30.27 36.17
CA ARG A 432 78.74 29.48 36.32
C ARG A 432 79.99 30.34 35.98
N ASP A 433 79.86 31.24 34.99
CA ASP A 433 80.95 32.08 34.52
C ASP A 433 81.16 33.36 35.36
N THR A 434 80.14 33.76 36.20
CA THR A 434 80.15 34.99 37.02
C THR A 434 80.48 34.79 38.50
N ALA A 435 81.08 33.68 38.92
CA ALA A 435 81.54 33.40 40.28
C ALA A 435 80.51 33.71 41.41
N VAL A 436 79.28 33.29 41.24
CA VAL A 436 78.17 33.34 42.20
C VAL A 436 78.32 32.29 43.28
N THR A 437 78.01 32.59 44.55
CA THR A 437 78.08 31.57 45.62
C THR A 437 77.07 30.45 45.43
N THR A 438 77.39 29.25 45.94
CA THR A 438 76.56 28.07 45.84
C THR A 438 75.12 28.27 46.38
N GLU A 439 74.96 29.17 47.40
CA GLU A 439 73.68 29.50 47.99
C GLU A 439 72.79 30.35 47.05
N GLN A 440 73.33 31.29 46.31
CA GLN A 440 72.59 32.08 45.32
C GLN A 440 72.18 31.26 44.10
N LEU A 441 73.01 30.31 43.72
CA LEU A 441 72.68 29.37 42.65
C LEU A 441 71.51 28.47 43.01
N GLU A 442 71.45 27.97 44.25
CA GLU A 442 70.37 27.12 44.74
C GLU A 442 69.05 27.93 44.91
N GLU A 443 69.07 29.16 45.30
CA GLU A 443 67.91 30.07 45.44
C GLU A 443 67.26 30.37 44.06
N VAL A 444 68.05 30.65 43.03
CA VAL A 444 67.60 30.84 41.65
C VAL A 444 67.04 29.56 41.09
N LYS A 445 67.69 28.45 41.32
CA LYS A 445 67.25 27.13 40.87
C LYS A 445 65.90 26.72 41.48
N GLN A 446 65.69 26.95 42.78
CA GLN A 446 64.41 26.69 43.45
C GLN A 446 63.31 27.63 42.94
N SER A 447 63.57 28.88 42.69
CA SER A 447 62.58 29.86 42.14
C SER A 447 62.13 29.47 40.71
N VAL A 448 63.07 29.05 39.88
CA VAL A 448 62.77 28.60 38.49
C VAL A 448 61.97 27.28 38.47
N ILE A 449 62.32 26.33 39.36
CA ILE A 449 61.57 25.09 39.50
C ILE A 449 60.13 25.37 39.96
N GLN A 450 59.94 26.28 40.93
CA GLN A 450 58.60 26.65 41.43
C GLN A 450 57.77 27.29 40.33
N LEU A 451 58.31 28.25 39.58
CA LEU A 451 57.61 28.98 38.51
C LEU A 451 57.17 28.03 37.37
N ASN A 452 58.01 27.07 37.02
CA ASN A 452 57.70 26.04 36.02
C ASN A 452 56.66 25.05 36.51
N SER A 453 56.75 24.65 37.79
CA SER A 453 55.75 23.77 38.42
C SER A 453 54.34 24.39 38.44
N ASP A 454 54.27 25.65 38.87
CA ASP A 454 53.00 26.40 38.97
C ASP A 454 52.33 26.59 37.58
N ASN A 455 53.13 26.94 36.56
CA ASN A 455 52.64 27.07 35.19
C ASN A 455 52.19 25.72 34.59
N LEU A 456 52.92 24.65 34.88
CA LEU A 456 52.54 23.31 34.45
C LEU A 456 51.24 22.85 35.14
N GLU A 457 51.08 23.11 36.41
CA GLU A 457 49.90 22.72 37.20
C GLU A 457 48.64 23.46 36.74
N ILE A 458 48.72 24.79 36.43
CA ILE A 458 47.63 25.57 35.91
C ILE A 458 47.15 25.05 34.53
N ARG A 459 48.08 24.76 33.61
CA ARG A 459 47.72 24.28 32.27
C ARG A 459 47.24 22.83 32.29
N PHE A 460 47.81 21.99 33.14
CA PHE A 460 47.36 20.60 33.31
C PHE A 460 45.95 20.57 33.90
N SER A 461 45.58 21.47 34.80
CA SER A 461 44.23 21.60 35.33
C SER A 461 43.22 22.07 34.26
N GLN A 462 43.61 22.94 33.33
CA GLN A 462 42.78 23.40 32.21
C GLN A 462 42.53 22.26 31.23
N VAL A 463 43.56 21.51 30.82
CA VAL A 463 43.42 20.34 29.93
C VAL A 463 42.57 19.25 30.59
N LYS A 464 42.79 18.98 31.87
CA LYS A 464 42.01 18.03 32.64
C LYS A 464 40.54 18.43 32.71
N SER A 465 40.22 19.72 32.93
CA SER A 465 38.84 20.22 32.93
C SER A 465 38.14 20.02 31.58
N LEU A 466 38.84 20.21 30.45
CA LEU A 466 38.33 19.96 29.10
C LEU A 466 38.07 18.48 28.85
N ILE A 467 38.99 17.60 29.28
CA ILE A 467 38.82 16.15 29.18
C ILE A 467 37.64 15.67 30.02
N ASP A 468 37.53 16.12 31.28
CA ASP A 468 36.42 15.76 32.17
C ASP A 468 35.06 16.23 31.61
N GLN A 469 35.03 17.37 30.89
CA GLN A 469 33.82 17.89 30.24
C GLN A 469 33.40 17.02 29.02
N LEU A 470 34.37 16.58 28.19
CA LEU A 470 34.14 15.69 27.06
C LEU A 470 33.72 14.30 27.51
N GLU A 471 34.34 13.73 28.51
CA GLU A 471 33.95 12.43 29.10
C GLU A 471 32.55 12.49 29.71
N GLY A 472 32.19 13.59 30.38
CA GLY A 472 30.89 13.80 31.00
C GLY A 472 29.74 13.80 30.01
N ASP A 473 29.89 14.41 28.84
CA ASP A 473 28.84 14.47 27.81
C ASP A 473 28.73 13.15 27.01
N ALA A 474 29.83 12.51 26.71
CA ALA A 474 29.86 11.18 26.11
C ALA A 474 29.21 10.13 27.03
N ALA A 475 29.58 10.16 28.32
CA ALA A 475 29.03 9.25 29.32
C ALA A 475 27.53 9.46 29.56
N LYS A 476 27.01 10.70 29.50
CA LYS A 476 25.57 10.97 29.60
C LYS A 476 24.78 10.38 28.43
N LYS A 477 25.26 10.56 27.19
CA LYS A 477 24.59 10.03 25.99
C LYS A 477 24.66 8.49 25.97
N GLN A 478 25.77 7.91 26.34
CA GLN A 478 25.93 6.46 26.41
C GLN A 478 25.07 5.83 27.51
N ARG A 479 24.92 6.47 28.66
CA ARG A 479 24.01 5.99 29.74
C ARG A 479 22.56 5.95 29.30
N VAL A 480 22.08 6.96 28.57
CA VAL A 480 20.69 6.98 28.05
C VAL A 480 20.49 5.82 27.06
N PHE A 481 21.47 5.57 26.19
CA PHE A 481 21.40 4.45 25.25
C PHE A 481 21.42 3.10 25.97
N GLU A 482 22.36 2.91 26.90
CA GLU A 482 22.50 1.68 27.70
C GLU A 482 21.35 1.46 28.69
N GLU A 483 20.61 2.50 29.06
CA GLU A 483 19.45 2.40 29.92
C GLU A 483 18.29 1.66 29.27
N TYR A 484 18.10 1.82 27.93
CA TYR A 484 16.96 1.27 27.19
C TYR A 484 17.31 0.21 26.17
N ILE A 485 18.56 0.16 25.72
CA ILE A 485 19.05 -0.80 24.75
C ILE A 485 20.39 -1.34 25.24
N ARG A 486 20.42 -2.62 25.55
CA ARG A 486 21.65 -3.31 25.99
C ARG A 486 22.04 -4.37 24.98
N PHE A 487 23.34 -4.47 24.72
CA PHE A 487 23.93 -5.53 23.90
C PHE A 487 24.77 -6.45 24.78
N GLU A 488 24.43 -7.71 24.80
CA GLU A 488 25.17 -8.74 25.54
C GLU A 488 25.56 -9.87 24.58
N GLY A 489 26.77 -9.77 24.04
CA GLY A 489 27.22 -10.66 22.98
C GLY A 489 26.41 -10.50 21.68
N ALA A 490 25.72 -11.55 21.23
CA ALA A 490 24.85 -11.56 20.06
C ALA A 490 23.38 -11.25 20.38
N ARG A 491 23.10 -10.72 21.55
CA ARG A 491 21.74 -10.39 22.00
C ARG A 491 21.56 -8.89 22.10
N MET A 492 20.35 -8.42 21.74
CA MET A 492 19.90 -7.06 22.01
C MET A 492 18.71 -7.13 22.97
N GLU A 493 18.82 -6.48 24.11
CA GLU A 493 17.77 -6.37 25.10
C GLU A 493 17.16 -4.98 25.06
N LEU A 494 15.83 -4.90 24.94
CA LEU A 494 15.03 -3.69 24.87
C LEU A 494 14.25 -3.51 26.17
N GLY A 495 14.36 -2.33 26.78
CA GLY A 495 13.72 -1.99 28.05
C GLY A 495 14.74 -1.62 29.12
N ARG A 496 14.30 -0.86 30.12
CA ARG A 496 15.13 -0.54 31.29
C ARG A 496 15.46 -1.80 32.08
N SER A 497 16.60 -1.80 32.74
CA SER A 497 17.04 -2.93 33.57
C SER A 497 16.13 -3.21 34.77
N ASP A 498 15.33 -2.23 35.20
CA ASP A 498 14.34 -2.33 36.26
C ASP A 498 12.90 -2.44 35.73
N SER A 499 12.71 -2.60 34.43
CA SER A 499 11.39 -2.76 33.83
C SER A 499 10.82 -4.14 34.11
N VAL A 500 9.53 -4.17 34.45
CA VAL A 500 8.76 -5.41 34.64
C VAL A 500 8.68 -6.20 33.34
N ILE A 501 8.59 -5.50 32.19
CA ILE A 501 8.50 -6.09 30.86
C ILE A 501 9.73 -5.70 30.05
N THR A 502 10.41 -6.69 29.47
CA THR A 502 11.54 -6.52 28.54
C THR A 502 11.38 -7.43 27.34
N ALA A 503 12.00 -7.06 26.21
CA ALA A 503 12.09 -7.89 25.02
C ALA A 503 13.55 -8.16 24.69
N VAL A 504 13.87 -9.40 24.28
CA VAL A 504 15.21 -9.84 23.91
C VAL A 504 15.17 -10.38 22.48
N LEU A 505 15.92 -9.75 21.60
CA LEU A 505 16.17 -10.24 20.26
C LEU A 505 17.51 -11.00 20.22
N ALA A 506 17.45 -12.27 19.90
CA ALA A 506 18.61 -13.14 19.67
C ALA A 506 18.62 -13.64 18.22
N ASN A 507 19.65 -14.39 17.84
CA ASN A 507 19.79 -14.88 16.47
C ASN A 507 18.68 -15.85 16.03
N ASP A 508 18.07 -16.54 16.97
CA ASP A 508 17.13 -17.65 16.76
C ASP A 508 15.71 -17.35 17.23
N LYS A 509 15.54 -16.31 18.06
CA LYS A 509 14.23 -15.98 18.60
C LYS A 509 14.10 -14.52 19.09
N LEU A 510 12.87 -14.03 19.08
CA LEU A 510 12.46 -12.83 19.79
C LEU A 510 11.64 -13.26 21.01
N SER A 511 12.12 -12.93 22.21
CA SER A 511 11.51 -13.31 23.49
C SER A 511 10.96 -12.09 24.23
N PHE A 512 9.87 -12.29 24.96
CA PHE A 512 9.27 -11.32 25.87
C PHE A 512 9.34 -11.85 27.29
N PHE A 513 9.80 -11.00 28.19
CA PHE A 513 9.97 -11.35 29.60
C PHE A 513 9.08 -10.48 30.48
N GLU A 514 8.51 -11.04 31.53
CA GLU A 514 7.87 -10.34 32.61
C GLU A 514 8.50 -10.76 33.93
N ASN A 515 8.97 -9.79 34.72
CA ASN A 515 9.71 -10.04 35.98
C ASN A 515 10.89 -11.03 35.83
N GLY A 516 11.56 -11.00 34.67
CA GLY A 516 12.70 -11.86 34.35
C GLY A 516 12.34 -13.30 33.94
N GLN A 517 11.05 -13.64 33.83
CA GLN A 517 10.59 -14.92 33.30
C GLN A 517 10.12 -14.76 31.86
N GLU A 518 10.54 -15.68 30.96
CA GLU A 518 10.10 -15.70 29.57
C GLU A 518 8.61 -16.06 29.50
N VAL A 519 7.75 -15.11 29.06
CA VAL A 519 6.30 -15.30 28.99
C VAL A 519 5.81 -15.56 27.58
N ALA A 520 6.57 -15.14 26.57
CA ALA A 520 6.31 -15.44 25.17
C ALA A 520 7.59 -15.38 24.35
N TYR A 521 7.65 -16.12 23.23
CA TYR A 521 8.67 -15.94 22.23
C TYR A 521 8.21 -16.38 20.84
N ILE A 522 8.84 -15.82 19.80
CA ILE A 522 8.65 -16.18 18.39
C ILE A 522 9.95 -16.83 17.89
N SER A 523 9.85 -18.05 17.40
CA SER A 523 10.95 -18.78 16.78
C SER A 523 10.41 -19.71 15.69
N ASN A 524 11.12 -19.82 14.57
CA ASN A 524 10.76 -20.69 13.44
C ASN A 524 9.29 -20.54 12.98
N LEU A 525 8.82 -19.29 12.81
CA LEU A 525 7.44 -18.94 12.42
C LEU A 525 6.36 -19.38 13.44
N THR A 526 6.75 -19.75 14.64
CA THR A 526 5.83 -20.20 15.69
C THR A 526 5.90 -19.24 16.89
N LEU A 527 4.74 -18.85 17.41
CA LEU A 527 4.60 -18.09 18.64
C LEU A 527 4.35 -19.05 19.81
N TYR A 528 5.19 -18.99 20.83
CA TYR A 528 5.05 -19.71 22.09
C TYR A 528 4.69 -18.73 23.18
N VAL A 529 3.65 -19.04 23.97
CA VAL A 529 3.18 -18.19 25.08
C VAL A 529 2.82 -19.05 26.29
N THR A 530 3.04 -18.52 27.48
CA THR A 530 2.66 -19.21 28.73
C THR A 530 1.17 -19.06 29.03
N GLU A 531 0.58 -17.92 28.70
CA GLU A 531 -0.83 -17.61 28.88
C GLU A 531 -1.32 -16.67 27.78
N ILE A 532 -2.55 -16.90 27.28
CA ILE A 532 -3.21 -16.04 26.29
C ILE A 532 -4.55 -15.58 26.86
N HIS A 533 -4.75 -14.27 26.96
CA HIS A 533 -6.04 -13.66 27.22
C HIS A 533 -6.66 -13.22 25.90
N VAL A 534 -7.67 -13.95 25.44
CA VAL A 534 -8.42 -13.64 24.23
C VAL A 534 -9.67 -12.86 24.60
N LEU A 535 -9.79 -11.62 24.15
CA LEU A 535 -10.90 -10.73 24.52
C LEU A 535 -12.20 -11.04 23.77
N SER A 536 -12.15 -11.72 22.63
CA SER A 536 -13.35 -12.07 21.87
C SER A 536 -13.27 -13.45 21.23
N ARG A 537 -12.40 -13.69 20.27
CA ARG A 537 -12.38 -14.92 19.48
C ARG A 537 -10.96 -15.40 19.22
N PHE A 538 -10.75 -16.70 19.34
CA PHE A 538 -9.51 -17.37 18.99
C PHE A 538 -9.79 -18.49 18.00
N VAL A 539 -9.09 -18.50 16.85
CA VAL A 539 -9.27 -19.48 15.77
C VAL A 539 -7.99 -20.29 15.62
N MET A 540 -8.12 -21.61 15.59
CA MET A 540 -7.02 -22.54 15.33
C MET A 540 -7.36 -23.41 14.13
N GLY A 541 -6.39 -23.68 13.27
CA GLY A 541 -6.52 -24.51 12.08
C GLY A 541 -5.89 -23.85 10.86
N ASP A 542 -5.87 -24.56 9.77
CA ASP A 542 -5.42 -24.09 8.47
C ASP A 542 -6.55 -24.20 7.43
N ALA A 543 -6.31 -23.67 6.23
CA ALA A 543 -7.29 -23.65 5.14
C ALA A 543 -7.68 -25.05 4.66
N ASP A 544 -6.81 -26.07 4.86
CA ASP A 544 -7.02 -27.43 4.34
C ASP A 544 -7.75 -28.31 5.36
N ASN A 545 -7.58 -28.03 6.69
CA ASN A 545 -8.13 -28.83 7.78
C ASN A 545 -9.34 -28.19 8.47
N GLY A 546 -9.76 -27.02 8.03
CA GLY A 546 -10.84 -26.23 8.59
C GLY A 546 -10.48 -25.54 9.90
N PRO A 547 -11.04 -24.35 10.16
CA PRO A 547 -10.80 -23.59 11.37
C PRO A 547 -11.59 -24.14 12.56
N PHE A 548 -10.94 -24.24 13.72
CA PHE A 548 -11.59 -24.41 15.01
C PHE A 548 -11.66 -23.05 15.70
N ALA A 549 -12.85 -22.60 16.07
CA ALA A 549 -13.05 -21.36 16.77
C ALA A 549 -13.41 -21.59 18.24
N HIS A 550 -12.76 -20.81 19.11
CA HIS A 550 -13.10 -20.68 20.52
C HIS A 550 -13.74 -19.32 20.72
N THR A 551 -15.00 -19.25 21.10
CA THR A 551 -15.73 -18.01 21.33
C THR A 551 -16.10 -17.90 22.79
N PHE A 552 -15.83 -16.73 23.37
CA PHE A 552 -16.17 -16.40 24.75
C PHE A 552 -17.40 -15.50 24.74
N GLY A 553 -18.54 -16.04 25.25
CA GLY A 553 -19.80 -15.31 25.34
C GLY A 553 -19.93 -14.50 26.65
N GLU A 554 -20.82 -13.52 26.62
CA GLU A 554 -21.19 -12.78 27.83
C GLU A 554 -21.73 -13.72 28.90
N GLY A 555 -21.30 -13.55 30.16
CA GLY A 555 -21.73 -14.39 31.30
C GLY A 555 -20.90 -15.64 31.54
N GLY A 556 -19.71 -15.78 30.89
CA GLY A 556 -18.78 -16.87 31.16
C GLY A 556 -19.11 -18.17 30.39
N THR A 557 -19.90 -18.08 29.34
CA THR A 557 -20.13 -19.21 28.44
C THR A 557 -18.91 -19.39 27.53
N TYR A 558 -18.60 -20.65 27.22
CA TYR A 558 -17.48 -21.04 26.38
C TYR A 558 -17.98 -22.00 25.30
N ASP A 559 -17.83 -21.62 24.04
CA ASP A 559 -18.19 -22.42 22.90
C ASP A 559 -16.93 -22.82 22.11
N PHE A 560 -16.87 -24.10 21.78
CA PHE A 560 -15.87 -24.67 20.89
C PHE A 560 -16.57 -25.22 19.65
N ALA A 561 -16.30 -24.67 18.50
CA ALA A 561 -16.93 -25.07 17.26
C ALA A 561 -15.89 -25.29 16.15
N TYR A 562 -16.19 -26.25 15.28
CA TYR A 562 -15.53 -26.40 14.00
C TYR A 562 -16.30 -25.58 12.97
N GLU A 563 -15.65 -24.59 12.35
CA GLU A 563 -16.26 -23.67 11.39
C GLU A 563 -15.87 -24.00 9.94
N GLY A 564 -15.25 -25.14 9.68
CA GLY A 564 -14.97 -25.63 8.31
C GLY A 564 -16.23 -26.20 7.66
N GLU A 565 -16.35 -26.08 6.36
CA GLU A 565 -17.37 -26.78 5.57
C GLU A 565 -17.13 -28.29 5.64
N VAL A 566 -18.20 -29.06 5.87
CA VAL A 566 -18.19 -30.53 5.92
C VAL A 566 -18.24 -31.09 4.49
#